data_42daa3c7e6264a3460a1f8003414110d
#
_entry.id   42daa3c7e6264a3460a1f8003414110d
#
_cell.length_a   1.000
_cell.length_b   1.000
_cell.length_c   1.000
_cell.angle_alpha   90.00
_cell.angle_beta   90.00
_cell.angle_gamma   90.00
#
_symmetry.space_group_name_H-M   'P 1'
#
loop_
_entity.id
_entity.type
_entity.pdbx_description
1 polymer ?
#
loop_
_entity_poly.entity_id
_entity_poly.type
_entity_poly.pdbx_seq_one_letter_code
_entity_poly.pdbx_strand_id
1 'polypeptide(L)'
;IIILIPTILAYTTGAAAQIGIGANAIGFTKIFYEFSSAAANNGSDFFGILANTPFFNIATAIVMFVGRYAPMCILLALSGSILGRKREAMSGLRTDSLVFAVVLVGSIIILVLLVFLPFLALGPILAFFEGRMNFFG
;
A
#
# COMPACT_ATOMS: atom_id res chain seq x y z
N ILE A 1 11.22 -2.47 -7.09
CA ILE A 1 12.47 -3.04 -6.53
C ILE A 1 12.21 -3.60 -5.14
N ILE A 2 11.73 -2.82 -4.17
CA ILE A 2 11.50 -3.22 -2.78
C ILE A 2 10.55 -4.42 -2.60
N ILE A 3 9.63 -4.65 -3.53
CA ILE A 3 8.69 -5.77 -3.54
C ILE A 3 9.28 -6.96 -4.30
N LEU A 4 9.90 -6.70 -5.45
CA LEU A 4 10.39 -7.77 -6.34
C LEU A 4 11.59 -8.52 -5.76
N ILE A 5 12.53 -7.83 -5.12
CA ILE A 5 13.72 -8.46 -4.54
C ILE A 5 13.33 -9.53 -3.51
N PRO A 6 12.55 -9.24 -2.45
CA PRO A 6 12.19 -10.26 -1.48
C PRO A 6 11.28 -11.35 -2.08
N THR A 7 10.46 -11.03 -3.10
CA THR A 7 9.69 -12.04 -3.82
C THR A 7 10.61 -13.05 -4.51
N ILE A 8 11.64 -12.60 -5.22
CA ILE A 8 12.62 -13.47 -5.88
C ILE A 8 13.41 -14.26 -4.83
N LEU A 9 13.86 -13.61 -3.76
CA LEU A 9 14.58 -14.27 -2.67
C LEU A 9 13.75 -15.36 -2.01
N ALA A 10 12.46 -15.19 -1.83
CA ALA A 10 11.57 -16.21 -1.27
C ALA A 10 11.59 -17.52 -2.08
N TYR A 11 11.70 -17.42 -3.39
CA TYR A 11 11.81 -18.60 -4.27
C TYR A 11 13.22 -19.16 -4.33
N THR A 12 14.23 -18.31 -4.45
CA THR A 12 15.63 -18.78 -4.58
C THR A 12 16.18 -19.40 -3.30
N THR A 13 15.72 -18.95 -2.15
CA THR A 13 16.09 -19.52 -0.83
C THR A 13 15.23 -20.72 -0.42
N GLY A 14 14.16 -21.03 -1.17
CA GLY A 14 13.22 -22.07 -0.80
C GLY A 14 12.25 -21.68 0.32
N ALA A 15 12.25 -20.44 0.77
CA ALA A 15 11.35 -19.97 1.83
C ALA A 15 9.87 -20.11 1.43
N ALA A 16 9.54 -19.91 0.15
CA ALA A 16 8.20 -20.14 -0.38
C ALA A 16 7.75 -21.60 -0.22
N ALA A 17 8.63 -22.56 -0.50
CA ALA A 17 8.34 -23.98 -0.36
C ALA A 17 8.13 -24.38 1.11
N GLN A 18 8.85 -23.76 2.05
CA GLN A 18 8.69 -24.03 3.50
C GLN A 18 7.28 -23.71 4.00
N ILE A 19 6.60 -22.77 3.39
CA ILE A 19 5.21 -22.40 3.73
C ILE A 19 4.19 -23.03 2.78
N GLY A 20 4.59 -24.03 1.99
CA GLY A 20 3.70 -24.77 1.08
C GLY A 20 3.29 -24.00 -0.17
N ILE A 21 3.99 -22.91 -0.52
CA ILE A 21 3.70 -22.15 -1.73
C ILE A 21 4.59 -22.64 -2.87
N GLY A 22 3.95 -23.23 -3.89
CA GLY A 22 4.62 -23.74 -5.08
C GLY A 22 5.11 -22.61 -6.02
N ALA A 23 6.10 -22.94 -6.85
CA ALA A 23 6.61 -22.04 -7.89
C ALA A 23 5.70 -22.03 -9.12
N ASN A 24 4.48 -21.55 -8.94
CA ASN A 24 3.47 -21.36 -9.99
C ASN A 24 2.93 -19.93 -9.97
N ALA A 25 2.12 -19.56 -10.96
CA ALA A 25 1.57 -18.21 -11.08
C ALA A 25 0.78 -17.76 -9.84
N ILE A 26 0.00 -18.67 -9.25
CA ILE A 26 -0.80 -18.39 -8.05
C ILE A 26 0.11 -18.18 -6.84
N GLY A 27 1.13 -19.03 -6.67
CA GLY A 27 2.11 -18.91 -5.59
C GLY A 27 2.88 -17.59 -5.70
N PHE A 28 3.35 -17.26 -6.91
CA PHE A 28 4.02 -15.99 -7.17
C PHE A 28 3.13 -14.80 -6.79
N THR A 29 1.87 -14.80 -7.21
CA THR A 29 0.92 -13.74 -6.89
C THR A 29 0.71 -13.58 -5.38
N LYS A 30 0.64 -14.69 -4.63
CA LYS A 30 0.50 -14.65 -3.17
C LYS A 30 1.69 -13.98 -2.49
N ILE A 31 2.92 -14.38 -2.84
CA ILE A 31 4.15 -13.79 -2.25
C ILE A 31 4.32 -12.34 -2.69
N PHE A 32 4.07 -12.04 -3.95
CA PHE A 32 4.14 -10.68 -4.48
C PHE A 32 3.12 -9.76 -3.78
N TYR A 33 1.90 -10.27 -3.56
CA TYR A 33 0.86 -9.53 -2.83
C TYR A 33 1.28 -9.24 -1.40
N GLU A 34 1.84 -10.23 -0.69
CA GLU A 34 2.31 -10.07 0.68
C GLU A 34 3.35 -8.94 0.79
N PHE A 35 4.38 -8.96 -0.04
CA PHE A 35 5.38 -7.88 -0.04
C PHE A 35 4.82 -6.54 -0.54
N SER A 36 3.81 -6.54 -1.41
CA SER A 36 3.12 -5.32 -1.82
C SER A 36 2.33 -4.72 -0.65
N SER A 37 1.64 -5.57 0.11
CA SER A 37 0.92 -5.22 1.32
C SER A 37 1.86 -4.68 2.40
N ALA A 38 3.00 -5.34 2.61
CA ALA A 38 4.02 -4.90 3.54
C ALA A 38 4.61 -3.54 3.14
N ALA A 39 4.93 -3.33 1.85
CA ALA A 39 5.45 -2.06 1.34
C ALA A 39 4.47 -0.90 1.50
N ALA A 40 3.18 -1.16 1.31
CA ALA A 40 2.11 -0.19 1.51
C ALA A 40 1.76 0.03 3.00
N ASN A 41 2.28 -0.79 3.90
CA ASN A 41 1.98 -0.78 5.34
C ASN A 41 0.49 -0.91 5.65
N ASN A 42 -0.26 -1.67 4.85
CA ASN A 42 -1.69 -1.85 5.05
C ASN A 42 -2.04 -3.07 5.92
N GLY A 43 -1.12 -4.02 6.09
CA GLY A 43 -1.26 -5.15 7.02
C GLY A 43 -2.19 -6.26 6.56
N SER A 44 -2.56 -6.33 5.27
CA SER A 44 -3.30 -7.47 4.76
C SER A 44 -2.35 -8.65 4.53
N ASP A 45 -2.58 -9.74 5.26
CA ASP A 45 -1.82 -10.97 5.20
C ASP A 45 -2.59 -12.01 4.39
N PHE A 46 -1.92 -12.65 3.43
CA PHE A 46 -2.48 -13.72 2.62
C PHE A 46 -1.99 -15.11 3.03
N PHE A 47 -0.99 -15.19 3.91
CA PHE A 47 -0.38 -16.45 4.35
C PHE A 47 -0.89 -16.94 5.70
N GLY A 48 -1.49 -16.06 6.49
CA GLY A 48 -1.90 -16.37 7.86
C GLY A 48 -0.70 -16.83 8.71
N ILE A 49 -0.93 -17.85 9.54
CA ILE A 49 0.10 -18.40 10.46
C ILE A 49 1.32 -18.95 9.71
N LEU A 50 1.17 -19.36 8.46
CA LEU A 50 2.25 -19.95 7.66
C LEU A 50 3.38 -18.96 7.37
N ALA A 51 3.11 -17.65 7.41
CA ALA A 51 4.12 -16.61 7.20
C ALA A 51 5.08 -16.43 8.38
N ASN A 52 4.81 -17.03 9.54
CA ASN A 52 5.65 -16.90 10.73
C ASN A 52 6.95 -17.73 10.60
N THR A 53 7.80 -17.33 9.67
CA THR A 53 9.15 -17.88 9.50
C THR A 53 10.20 -16.76 9.62
N PRO A 54 11.45 -17.06 10.00
CA PRO A 54 12.49 -16.06 10.11
C PRO A 54 12.69 -15.24 8.84
N PHE A 55 12.60 -15.88 7.66
CA PHE A 55 12.74 -15.20 6.37
C PHE A 55 11.64 -14.17 6.17
N PHE A 56 10.36 -14.57 6.27
CA PHE A 56 9.25 -13.65 6.01
C PHE A 56 9.18 -12.56 7.08
N ASN A 57 9.43 -12.88 8.35
CA ASN A 57 9.42 -11.89 9.44
C ASN A 57 10.46 -10.78 9.22
N ILE A 58 11.70 -11.15 8.83
CA ILE A 58 12.76 -10.17 8.57
C ILE A 58 12.50 -9.42 7.26
N ALA A 59 12.15 -10.12 6.19
CA ALA A 59 11.92 -9.52 4.89
C ALA A 59 10.75 -8.53 4.92
N THR A 60 9.62 -8.89 5.52
CA THR A 60 8.46 -7.98 5.66
C THR A 60 8.78 -6.80 6.56
N ALA A 61 9.52 -6.99 7.66
CA ALA A 61 9.95 -5.89 8.52
C ALA A 61 10.80 -4.86 7.77
N ILE A 62 11.77 -5.31 6.96
CA ILE A 62 12.59 -4.42 6.12
C ILE A 62 11.73 -3.70 5.08
N VAL A 63 10.85 -4.44 4.40
CA VAL A 63 9.97 -3.88 3.37
C VAL A 63 9.03 -2.83 3.96
N MET A 64 8.42 -3.10 5.11
CA MET A 64 7.57 -2.13 5.83
C MET A 64 8.34 -0.89 6.25
N PHE A 65 9.54 -1.07 6.81
CA PHE A 65 10.38 0.05 7.24
C PHE A 65 10.75 0.96 6.07
N VAL A 66 11.27 0.39 4.98
CA VAL A 66 11.64 1.17 3.79
C VAL A 66 10.41 1.75 3.10
N GLY A 67 9.32 0.99 2.99
CA GLY A 67 8.07 1.43 2.38
C GLY A 67 7.46 2.66 3.08
N ARG A 68 7.64 2.76 4.39
CA ARG A 68 7.17 3.91 5.17
C ARG A 68 8.13 5.07 5.16
N TYR A 69 9.40 4.83 5.51
CA TYR A 69 10.34 5.92 5.80
C TYR A 69 11.00 6.49 4.54
N ALA A 70 11.24 5.69 3.49
CA ALA A 70 11.88 6.22 2.29
C ALA A 70 11.04 7.32 1.60
N PRO A 71 9.73 7.19 1.38
CA PRO A 71 8.92 8.30 0.85
C PRO A 71 8.94 9.54 1.75
N MET A 72 8.88 9.36 3.08
CA MET A 72 8.95 10.48 4.02
C MET A 72 10.27 11.21 3.93
N CYS A 73 11.40 10.48 3.90
CA CYS A 73 12.72 11.09 3.75
C CYS A 73 12.87 11.83 2.42
N ILE A 74 12.36 11.27 1.32
CA ILE A 74 12.38 11.90 0.00
C ILE A 74 11.57 13.19 0.01
N LEU A 75 10.37 13.20 0.60
CA LEU A 75 9.53 14.39 0.72
C LEU A 75 10.18 15.48 1.58
N LEU A 76 10.83 15.09 2.68
CA LEU A 76 11.57 16.02 3.54
C LEU A 76 12.76 16.61 2.80
N ALA A 77 13.54 15.81 2.07
CA ALA A 77 14.65 16.28 1.27
C ALA A 77 14.18 17.24 0.16
N LEU A 78 13.07 16.91 -0.51
CA LEU A 78 12.46 17.78 -1.51
C LEU A 78 12.02 19.11 -0.89
N SER A 79 11.34 19.07 0.24
CA SER A 79 10.91 20.26 0.98
C SER A 79 12.10 21.13 1.37
N GLY A 80 13.19 20.53 1.86
CA GLY A 80 14.43 21.25 2.18
C GLY A 80 15.07 21.92 0.96
N SER A 81 15.05 21.26 -0.19
CA SER A 81 15.60 21.82 -1.43
C SER A 81 14.80 23.04 -1.96
N ILE A 82 13.50 23.05 -1.71
CA ILE A 82 12.62 24.17 -2.10
C ILE A 82 12.83 25.39 -1.18
N LEU A 83 13.07 25.16 0.11
CA LEU A 83 13.32 26.23 1.08
C LEU A 83 14.55 27.07 0.75
N GLY A 84 15.58 26.48 0.10
CA GLY A 84 16.79 27.18 -0.34
C GLY A 84 16.60 28.12 -1.54
N ARG A 85 15.47 28.03 -2.25
CA ARG A 85 15.16 28.93 -3.37
C ARG A 85 14.53 30.21 -2.83
N LYS A 86 15.01 31.40 -3.32
CA LYS A 86 14.42 32.69 -2.98
C LYS A 86 12.90 32.61 -3.15
N ARG A 87 12.17 32.83 -2.08
CA ARG A 87 10.71 32.96 -2.11
C ARG A 87 10.40 34.28 -2.86
N GLU A 88 10.04 34.19 -4.12
CA GLU A 88 9.11 35.18 -4.66
C GLU A 88 7.80 34.96 -3.89
N ALA A 89 7.30 36.08 -3.32
CA ALA A 89 6.09 36.06 -2.51
C ALA A 89 4.89 35.65 -3.40
N MET A 90 4.72 34.36 -3.61
CA MET A 90 3.47 33.85 -4.15
C MET A 90 2.41 33.99 -3.06
N SER A 91 1.39 34.81 -3.34
CA SER A 91 0.19 34.91 -2.52
C SER A 91 -0.55 33.56 -2.53
N GLY A 92 -0.10 32.63 -1.67
CA GLY A 92 -0.79 31.38 -1.44
C GLY A 92 -2.03 31.58 -0.58
N LEU A 93 -2.89 30.57 -0.57
CA LEU A 93 -4.05 30.52 0.35
C LEU A 93 -3.53 30.66 1.80
N ARG A 94 -4.11 31.57 2.56
CA ARG A 94 -3.80 31.72 3.99
C ARG A 94 -4.24 30.46 4.72
N THR A 95 -3.29 29.82 5.40
CA THR A 95 -3.53 28.56 6.13
C THR A 95 -4.42 28.72 7.37
N ASP A 96 -4.64 29.95 7.82
CA ASP A 96 -5.50 30.35 8.93
C ASP A 96 -6.94 30.71 8.49
N SER A 97 -7.28 30.49 7.21
CA SER A 97 -8.59 30.83 6.67
C SER A 97 -9.56 29.63 6.68
N LEU A 98 -10.85 29.92 6.87
CA LEU A 98 -11.92 28.92 6.75
C LEU A 98 -11.92 28.26 5.35
N VAL A 99 -11.59 29.02 4.30
CA VAL A 99 -11.49 28.50 2.93
C VAL A 99 -10.42 27.41 2.84
N PHE A 100 -9.24 27.63 3.45
CA PHE A 100 -8.19 26.62 3.49
C PHE A 100 -8.66 25.35 4.21
N ALA A 101 -9.32 25.49 5.36
CA ALA A 101 -9.85 24.34 6.10
C ALA A 101 -10.87 23.52 5.28
N VAL A 102 -11.79 24.20 4.60
CA VAL A 102 -12.79 23.54 3.73
C VAL A 102 -12.11 22.81 2.56
N VAL A 103 -11.16 23.44 1.89
CA VAL A 103 -10.42 22.84 0.78
C VAL A 103 -9.61 21.63 1.27
N LEU A 104 -8.96 21.73 2.43
CA LEU A 104 -8.19 20.65 3.01
C LEU A 104 -9.08 19.44 3.35
N VAL A 105 -10.17 19.66 4.07
CA VAL A 105 -11.12 18.59 4.44
C VAL A 105 -11.75 17.99 3.19
N GLY A 106 -12.17 18.80 2.23
CA GLY A 106 -12.71 18.35 0.96
C GLY A 106 -11.72 17.47 0.18
N SER A 107 -10.45 17.87 0.13
CA SER A 107 -9.39 17.08 -0.52
C SER A 107 -9.19 15.73 0.16
N ILE A 108 -9.19 15.69 1.49
CA ILE A 108 -9.05 14.44 2.25
C ILE A 108 -10.24 13.51 1.96
N ILE A 109 -11.47 14.02 1.97
CA ILE A 109 -12.67 13.24 1.68
C ILE A 109 -12.62 12.67 0.26
N ILE A 110 -12.26 13.48 -0.74
CA ILE A 110 -12.14 13.05 -2.14
C ILE A 110 -11.09 11.95 -2.28
N LEU A 111 -9.93 12.09 -1.64
CA LEU A 111 -8.87 11.09 -1.68
C LEU A 111 -9.33 9.77 -1.05
N VAL A 112 -9.98 9.82 0.10
CA VAL A 112 -10.55 8.64 0.77
C VAL A 112 -11.57 7.94 -0.12
N LEU A 113 -12.49 8.69 -0.73
CA LEU A 113 -13.49 8.13 -1.65
C LEU A 113 -12.84 7.49 -2.87
N LEU A 114 -11.85 8.14 -3.49
CA LEU A 114 -11.14 7.60 -4.65
C LEU A 114 -10.37 6.31 -4.34
N VAL A 115 -9.84 6.16 -3.13
CA VAL A 115 -9.10 4.97 -2.72
C VAL A 115 -10.02 3.82 -2.36
N PHE A 116 -11.06 4.06 -1.57
CA PHE A 116 -11.92 3.01 -1.02
C PHE A 116 -13.14 2.66 -1.87
N LEU A 117 -13.74 3.64 -2.56
CA LEU A 117 -14.98 3.43 -3.29
C LEU A 117 -14.88 2.39 -4.41
N PRO A 118 -13.79 2.32 -5.21
CA PRO A 118 -13.65 1.29 -6.23
C PRO A 118 -13.65 -0.13 -5.64
N PHE A 119 -12.97 -0.35 -4.50
CA PHE A 119 -12.93 -1.65 -3.85
C PHE A 119 -14.27 -2.03 -3.23
N LEU A 120 -14.97 -1.08 -2.61
CA LEU A 120 -16.30 -1.31 -2.05
C LEU A 120 -17.35 -1.61 -3.12
N ALA A 121 -17.20 -1.05 -4.32
CA ALA A 121 -18.11 -1.28 -5.44
C ALA A 121 -17.86 -2.62 -6.14
N LEU A 122 -16.60 -3.10 -6.18
CA LEU A 122 -16.25 -4.33 -6.88
C LEU A 122 -16.95 -5.57 -6.32
N GLY A 123 -17.08 -5.69 -5.01
CA GLY A 123 -17.75 -6.82 -4.36
C GLY A 123 -19.21 -6.99 -4.82
N PRO A 124 -20.07 -6.00 -4.64
CA PRO A 124 -21.45 -6.02 -5.13
C PRO A 124 -21.58 -6.23 -6.64
N ILE A 125 -20.69 -5.62 -7.45
CA ILE A 125 -20.69 -5.78 -8.91
C ILE A 125 -20.39 -7.23 -9.28
N LEU A 126 -19.35 -7.83 -8.71
CA LEU A 126 -19.01 -9.23 -8.94
C LEU A 126 -20.14 -10.16 -8.52
N ALA A 127 -20.73 -9.95 -7.34
CA ALA A 127 -21.86 -10.71 -6.84
C ALA A 127 -23.08 -10.62 -7.77
N PHE A 128 -23.32 -9.45 -8.36
CA PHE A 128 -24.37 -9.26 -9.36
C PHE A 128 -24.11 -10.09 -10.61
N PHE A 129 -22.91 -10.07 -11.15
CA PHE A 129 -22.54 -10.88 -12.33
C PHE A 129 -22.51 -12.37 -12.08
N GLU A 130 -22.20 -12.81 -10.86
CA GLU A 130 -22.24 -14.22 -10.46
C GLU A 130 -23.66 -14.74 -10.20
N GLY A 131 -24.70 -13.91 -10.30
CA GLY A 131 -26.09 -14.29 -10.04
C GLY A 131 -26.36 -14.70 -8.59
N ARG A 132 -25.45 -14.41 -7.67
CA ARG A 132 -25.54 -14.78 -6.24
C ARG A 132 -26.22 -13.73 -5.36
N MET A 133 -26.85 -12.74 -5.96
CA MET A 133 -27.57 -11.72 -5.19
C MET A 133 -28.94 -12.20 -4.75
N ASN A 134 -29.00 -13.14 -3.82
CA ASN A 134 -30.14 -13.29 -2.94
C ASN A 134 -29.94 -12.35 -1.74
N PHE A 135 -30.16 -11.05 -1.95
CA PHE A 135 -30.05 -10.03 -0.89
C PHE A 135 -31.21 -10.07 0.12
N PHE A 136 -32.25 -10.84 -0.17
CA PHE A 136 -33.48 -10.93 0.64
C PHE A 136 -34.04 -12.38 0.62
N GLY A 137 -33.21 -13.33 0.96
CA GLY A 137 -33.67 -14.72 1.19
C GLY A 137 -33.63 -15.05 2.67
#